data_900bddbfe8557ab15e2cd550c84858ed
#
_entry.id   900bddbfe8557ab15e2cd550c84858ed
#
_cell.length_a   1.000
_cell.length_b   1.000
_cell.length_c   1.000
_cell.angle_alpha   90.00
_cell.angle_beta   90.00
_cell.angle_gamma   90.00
#
_symmetry.space_group_name_H-M   'P 1'
#
loop_
_entity.id
_entity.type
_entity.pdbx_description
1 polymer ?
#
loop_
_entity_poly.entity_id
_entity_poly.type
_entity_poly.pdbx_seq_one_letter_code
_entity_poly.pdbx_strand_id
1 'polypeptide(L)'
;MEGERVTPATGPGGDKYQRILDAAVEVIAEHGYFNSPVSAIAKRAGVADGTIYLYFKSKDEVLRTAIDNTFGKFYGQVEERFKTLKDVREQLEYIAQIHLESHHVNRSMAILMQTEMRQSAKFIAEFSHHHLVKYIQMVREVVRRGQQEGIFRQDISDGVVAHCMFGAIDELLSSAVFTGRAYDPRSTARQVMDVVLNGIERKT
;
A
#
# COMPACT_ATOMS: atom_id res chain seq x y z
N MET A 1 -12.58 29.62 3.32
CA MET A 1 -12.19 29.60 1.90
C MET A 1 -11.38 28.32 1.70
N GLU A 2 -12.06 27.28 1.21
CA GLU A 2 -11.45 25.98 0.91
C GLU A 2 -10.58 26.15 -0.34
N GLY A 3 -9.28 25.87 -0.19
CA GLY A 3 -8.33 25.87 -1.30
C GLY A 3 -8.64 24.73 -2.27
N GLU A 4 -8.92 25.07 -3.50
CA GLU A 4 -9.07 24.17 -4.64
C GLU A 4 -7.94 23.14 -4.67
N ARG A 5 -8.31 21.86 -4.56
CA ARG A 5 -7.40 20.75 -4.83
C ARG A 5 -7.11 20.74 -6.33
N VAL A 6 -5.88 21.06 -6.69
CA VAL A 6 -5.40 20.88 -8.05
C VAL A 6 -5.35 19.38 -8.32
N THR A 7 -6.36 18.88 -9.00
CA THR A 7 -6.35 17.54 -9.61
C THR A 7 -5.24 17.49 -10.66
N PRO A 8 -4.49 16.38 -10.80
CA PRO A 8 -3.40 16.28 -11.76
C PRO A 8 -3.96 16.45 -13.18
N ALA A 9 -3.66 17.58 -13.81
CA ALA A 9 -3.98 17.83 -15.19
C ALA A 9 -3.09 16.92 -16.07
N THR A 10 -3.70 16.23 -17.04
CA THR A 10 -3.03 15.57 -18.14
C THR A 10 -2.40 16.66 -19.04
N GLY A 11 -1.11 17.00 -18.75
CA GLY A 11 -0.37 18.04 -19.47
C GLY A 11 1.09 18.14 -18.95
N PRO A 12 1.94 19.02 -19.50
CA PRO A 12 3.35 19.17 -19.10
C PRO A 12 3.55 19.44 -17.60
N GLY A 13 2.53 19.95 -16.89
CA GLY A 13 2.53 20.13 -15.44
C GLY A 13 2.31 18.83 -14.69
N GLY A 14 1.50 17.91 -15.21
CA GLY A 14 1.23 16.59 -14.61
C GLY A 14 2.46 15.69 -14.66
N ASP A 15 3.27 15.76 -15.70
CA ASP A 15 4.54 15.04 -15.81
C ASP A 15 5.55 15.45 -14.72
N LYS A 16 5.71 16.76 -14.49
CA LYS A 16 6.59 17.29 -13.43
C LYS A 16 6.10 16.91 -12.04
N TYR A 17 4.80 16.98 -11.81
CA TYR A 17 4.20 16.58 -10.54
C TYR A 17 4.49 15.11 -10.22
N GLN A 18 4.25 14.20 -11.17
CA GLN A 18 4.52 12.77 -10.96
C GLN A 18 6.02 12.49 -10.77
N ARG A 19 6.89 13.11 -11.56
CA ARG A 19 8.36 12.98 -11.40
C ARG A 19 8.85 13.41 -10.03
N ILE A 20 8.26 14.46 -9.44
CA ILE A 20 8.61 14.90 -8.08
C ILE A 20 8.20 13.83 -7.05
N LEU A 21 7.01 13.24 -7.19
CA LEU A 21 6.55 12.18 -6.29
C LEU A 21 7.43 10.93 -6.38
N ASP A 22 7.74 10.49 -7.60
CA ASP A 22 8.58 9.31 -7.83
C ASP A 22 10.01 9.53 -7.29
N ALA A 23 10.60 10.69 -7.58
CA ALA A 23 11.92 11.08 -7.08
C ALA A 23 11.97 11.16 -5.55
N ALA A 24 10.91 11.65 -4.91
CA ALA A 24 10.83 11.70 -3.45
C ALA A 24 10.85 10.29 -2.84
N VAL A 25 10.05 9.38 -3.40
CA VAL A 25 10.02 7.98 -2.95
C VAL A 25 11.39 7.31 -3.11
N GLU A 26 12.04 7.49 -4.28
CA GLU A 26 13.37 6.93 -4.54
C GLU A 26 14.43 7.47 -3.58
N VAL A 27 14.54 8.80 -3.44
CA VAL A 27 15.54 9.43 -2.59
C VAL A 27 15.34 9.07 -1.12
N ILE A 28 14.09 9.02 -0.66
CA ILE A 28 13.78 8.64 0.73
C ILE A 28 14.07 7.15 0.96
N ALA A 29 13.74 6.27 0.01
CA ALA A 29 14.06 4.84 0.11
C ALA A 29 15.58 4.57 0.16
N GLU A 30 16.39 5.38 -0.54
CA GLU A 30 17.85 5.24 -0.58
C GLU A 30 18.54 5.79 0.67
N HIS A 31 18.07 6.91 1.22
CA HIS A 31 18.80 7.68 2.24
C HIS A 31 18.06 7.84 3.57
N GLY A 32 16.82 7.41 3.64
CA GLY A 32 15.92 7.66 4.75
C GLY A 32 15.29 9.06 4.70
N TYR A 33 14.16 9.21 5.36
CA TYR A 33 13.39 10.46 5.33
C TYR A 33 14.20 11.67 5.80
N PHE A 34 14.89 11.57 6.94
CA PHE A 34 15.61 12.71 7.53
C PHE A 34 16.81 13.17 6.69
N ASN A 35 17.46 12.23 5.99
CA ASN A 35 18.64 12.52 5.16
C ASN A 35 18.31 12.89 3.71
N SER A 36 17.03 13.08 3.39
CA SER A 36 16.53 13.41 2.05
C SER A 36 16.09 14.86 1.97
N PRO A 37 17.00 15.81 1.72
CA PRO A 37 16.63 17.22 1.56
C PRO A 37 15.83 17.43 0.27
N VAL A 38 14.98 18.48 0.23
CA VAL A 38 14.16 18.83 -0.94
C VAL A 38 15.03 19.05 -2.19
N SER A 39 16.22 19.59 -2.04
CA SER A 39 17.18 19.78 -3.13
C SER A 39 17.63 18.45 -3.78
N ALA A 40 17.80 17.38 -2.99
CA ALA A 40 18.11 16.05 -3.54
C ALA A 40 16.92 15.49 -4.35
N ILE A 41 15.71 15.71 -3.87
CA ILE A 41 14.47 15.32 -4.58
C ILE A 41 14.34 16.11 -5.89
N ALA A 42 14.56 17.44 -5.85
CA ALA A 42 14.51 18.29 -7.04
C ALA A 42 15.55 17.87 -8.10
N LYS A 43 16.77 17.59 -7.66
CA LYS A 43 17.84 17.08 -8.53
C LYS A 43 17.46 15.75 -9.18
N ARG A 44 16.92 14.81 -8.42
CA ARG A 44 16.47 13.50 -8.92
C ARG A 44 15.30 13.65 -9.91
N ALA A 45 14.35 14.54 -9.63
CA ALA A 45 13.20 14.84 -10.47
C ALA A 45 13.57 15.63 -11.75
N GLY A 46 14.80 16.15 -11.85
CA GLY A 46 15.21 16.99 -12.97
C GLY A 46 14.48 18.34 -13.01
N VAL A 47 14.26 18.95 -11.84
CA VAL A 47 13.62 20.26 -11.68
C VAL A 47 14.46 21.19 -10.78
N ALA A 48 14.21 22.50 -10.85
CA ALA A 48 14.79 23.43 -9.89
C ALA A 48 14.11 23.28 -8.50
N ASP A 49 14.84 23.53 -7.43
CA ASP A 49 14.34 23.41 -6.03
C ASP A 49 13.03 24.17 -5.84
N GLY A 50 12.95 25.42 -6.34
CA GLY A 50 11.76 26.25 -6.27
C GLY A 50 10.54 25.65 -6.99
N THR A 51 10.75 24.75 -7.96
CA THR A 51 9.65 24.10 -8.68
C THR A 51 8.86 23.17 -7.77
N ILE A 52 9.51 22.49 -6.81
CA ILE A 52 8.81 21.63 -5.85
C ILE A 52 7.79 22.44 -5.04
N TYR A 53 8.18 23.63 -4.59
CA TYR A 53 7.33 24.50 -3.79
C TYR A 53 6.16 25.14 -4.55
N LEU A 54 6.13 25.03 -5.90
CA LEU A 54 4.95 25.39 -6.69
C LEU A 54 3.83 24.33 -6.58
N TYR A 55 4.18 23.09 -6.26
CA TYR A 55 3.23 21.97 -6.18
C TYR A 55 2.95 21.52 -4.74
N PHE A 56 3.93 21.64 -3.85
CA PHE A 56 3.89 21.09 -2.50
C PHE A 56 4.45 22.09 -1.49
N LYS A 57 3.81 22.23 -0.35
CA LYS A 57 4.20 23.16 0.71
C LYS A 57 5.40 22.66 1.52
N SER A 58 5.61 21.33 1.57
CA SER A 58 6.66 20.69 2.35
C SER A 58 7.04 19.32 1.81
N LYS A 59 8.17 18.78 2.29
CA LYS A 59 8.58 17.40 2.03
C LYS A 59 7.54 16.40 2.56
N ASP A 60 6.90 16.69 3.68
CA ASP A 60 5.85 15.86 4.25
C ASP A 60 4.65 15.75 3.31
N GLU A 61 4.26 16.86 2.68
CA GLU A 61 3.17 16.87 1.70
C GLU A 61 3.51 16.06 0.45
N VAL A 62 4.76 16.15 -0.04
CA VAL A 62 5.22 15.31 -1.16
C VAL A 62 5.11 13.83 -0.80
N LEU A 63 5.64 13.44 0.36
CA LEU A 63 5.62 12.04 0.80
C LEU A 63 4.20 11.54 1.04
N ARG A 64 3.37 12.31 1.74
CA ARG A 64 1.96 11.97 1.98
C ARG A 64 1.23 11.74 0.66
N THR A 65 1.38 12.66 -0.29
CA THR A 65 0.74 12.55 -1.61
C THR A 65 1.21 11.31 -2.37
N ALA A 66 2.51 10.98 -2.31
CA ALA A 66 3.04 9.78 -2.96
C ALA A 66 2.45 8.49 -2.37
N ILE A 67 2.32 8.44 -1.04
CA ILE A 67 1.71 7.31 -0.32
C ILE A 67 0.22 7.23 -0.65
N ASP A 68 -0.52 8.34 -0.54
CA ASP A 68 -1.96 8.41 -0.83
C ASP A 68 -2.26 7.95 -2.27
N ASN A 69 -1.46 8.37 -3.25
CA ASN A 69 -1.60 7.94 -4.64
C ASN A 69 -1.36 6.44 -4.81
N THR A 70 -0.38 5.89 -4.11
CA THR A 70 -0.07 4.44 -4.16
C THR A 70 -1.23 3.63 -3.61
N PHE A 71 -1.73 3.97 -2.43
CA PHE A 71 -2.89 3.30 -1.84
C PHE A 71 -4.18 3.55 -2.62
N GLY A 72 -4.35 4.75 -3.18
CA GLY A 72 -5.49 5.06 -4.05
C GLY A 72 -5.56 4.13 -5.26
N LYS A 73 -4.42 3.86 -5.92
CA LYS A 73 -4.34 2.89 -7.02
C LYS A 73 -4.66 1.47 -6.54
N PHE A 74 -4.11 1.06 -5.40
CA PHE A 74 -4.39 -0.25 -4.80
C PHE A 74 -5.90 -0.45 -4.54
N TYR A 75 -6.54 0.48 -3.84
CA TYR A 75 -7.98 0.38 -3.56
C TYR A 75 -8.83 0.44 -4.81
N GLY A 76 -8.49 1.30 -5.77
CA GLY A 76 -9.19 1.36 -7.05
C GLY A 76 -9.15 0.04 -7.83
N GLN A 77 -8.01 -0.66 -7.81
CA GLN A 77 -7.89 -1.99 -8.42
C GLN A 77 -8.78 -3.03 -7.72
N VAL A 78 -8.81 -3.02 -6.38
CA VAL A 78 -9.68 -3.93 -5.61
C VAL A 78 -11.15 -3.64 -5.90
N GLU A 79 -11.57 -2.39 -5.83
CA GLU A 79 -12.95 -1.97 -6.08
C GLU A 79 -13.41 -2.37 -7.49
N GLU A 80 -12.58 -2.14 -8.50
CA GLU A 80 -12.90 -2.51 -9.88
C GLU A 80 -13.02 -4.03 -10.04
N ARG A 81 -12.08 -4.79 -9.46
CA ARG A 81 -12.09 -6.24 -9.54
C ARG A 81 -13.29 -6.86 -8.82
N PHE A 82 -13.70 -6.28 -7.69
CA PHE A 82 -14.85 -6.77 -6.91
C PHE A 82 -16.20 -6.58 -7.61
N LYS A 83 -16.29 -5.75 -8.65
CA LYS A 83 -17.49 -5.68 -9.50
C LYS A 83 -17.81 -7.01 -10.18
N THR A 84 -16.77 -7.75 -10.56
CA THR A 84 -16.88 -9.03 -11.27
C THR A 84 -16.60 -10.25 -10.38
N LEU A 85 -15.75 -10.12 -9.40
CA LEU A 85 -15.31 -11.18 -8.50
C LEU A 85 -16.27 -11.27 -7.29
N LYS A 86 -17.06 -12.34 -7.18
CA LYS A 86 -18.11 -12.45 -6.15
C LYS A 86 -17.76 -13.43 -5.03
N ASP A 87 -16.99 -14.46 -5.31
CA ASP A 87 -16.56 -15.43 -4.29
C ASP A 87 -15.65 -14.76 -3.28
N VAL A 88 -15.96 -14.91 -1.99
CA VAL A 88 -15.22 -14.27 -0.89
C VAL A 88 -13.80 -14.82 -0.74
N ARG A 89 -13.55 -16.10 -1.10
CA ARG A 89 -12.20 -16.69 -1.08
C ARG A 89 -11.32 -16.07 -2.16
N GLU A 90 -11.86 -15.97 -3.37
CA GLU A 90 -11.17 -15.34 -4.50
C GLU A 90 -10.91 -13.86 -4.25
N GLN A 91 -11.80 -13.16 -3.53
CA GLN A 91 -11.59 -11.76 -3.15
C GLN A 91 -10.44 -11.61 -2.17
N LEU A 92 -10.32 -12.47 -1.16
CA LEU A 92 -9.19 -12.47 -0.24
C LEU A 92 -7.87 -12.82 -0.96
N GLU A 93 -7.89 -13.83 -1.84
CA GLU A 93 -6.71 -14.19 -2.65
C GLU A 93 -6.27 -13.02 -3.54
N TYR A 94 -7.20 -12.32 -4.16
CA TYR A 94 -6.90 -11.16 -4.99
C TYR A 94 -6.27 -10.02 -4.19
N ILE A 95 -6.80 -9.70 -3.00
CA ILE A 95 -6.19 -8.70 -2.10
C ILE A 95 -4.74 -9.11 -1.76
N ALA A 96 -4.51 -10.37 -1.40
CA ALA A 96 -3.19 -10.88 -1.10
C ALA A 96 -2.24 -10.76 -2.30
N GLN A 97 -2.72 -11.13 -3.49
CA GLN A 97 -1.94 -11.08 -4.72
C GLN A 97 -1.47 -9.66 -5.04
N ILE A 98 -2.38 -8.68 -5.11
CA ILE A 98 -2.00 -7.31 -5.47
C ILE A 98 -1.16 -6.63 -4.38
N HIS A 99 -1.32 -7.02 -3.11
CA HIS A 99 -0.45 -6.55 -2.04
C HIS A 99 0.99 -7.06 -2.25
N LEU A 100 1.17 -8.34 -2.54
CA LEU A 100 2.48 -8.90 -2.86
C LEU A 100 3.05 -8.34 -4.17
N GLU A 101 2.23 -8.07 -5.19
CA GLU A 101 2.64 -7.44 -6.44
C GLU A 101 3.17 -6.02 -6.25
N SER A 102 2.73 -5.31 -5.22
CA SER A 102 3.14 -3.93 -4.95
C SER A 102 4.66 -3.75 -4.89
N HIS A 103 5.39 -4.73 -4.35
CA HIS A 103 6.86 -4.75 -4.30
C HIS A 103 7.50 -4.79 -5.70
N HIS A 104 6.89 -5.51 -6.64
CA HIS A 104 7.40 -5.59 -8.02
C HIS A 104 7.05 -4.35 -8.84
N VAL A 105 5.90 -3.74 -8.56
CA VAL A 105 5.44 -2.54 -9.27
C VAL A 105 6.26 -1.30 -8.86
N ASN A 106 6.56 -1.15 -7.56
CA ASN A 106 7.33 -0.02 -7.06
C ASN A 106 8.22 -0.45 -5.88
N ARG A 107 9.42 -0.92 -6.20
CA ARG A 107 10.39 -1.39 -5.21
C ARG A 107 10.78 -0.30 -4.20
N SER A 108 10.97 0.94 -4.65
CA SER A 108 11.34 2.06 -3.77
C SER A 108 10.23 2.36 -2.76
N MET A 109 8.96 2.33 -3.20
CA MET A 109 7.82 2.49 -2.29
C MET A 109 7.77 1.32 -1.28
N ALA A 110 7.99 0.09 -1.71
CA ALA A 110 8.02 -1.06 -0.81
C ALA A 110 9.15 -0.94 0.23
N ILE A 111 10.36 -0.54 -0.17
CA ILE A 111 11.47 -0.27 0.76
C ILE A 111 11.04 0.82 1.76
N LEU A 112 10.53 1.96 1.28
CA LEU A 112 10.07 3.06 2.12
C LEU A 112 9.04 2.59 3.16
N MET A 113 8.04 1.83 2.73
CA MET A 113 7.00 1.30 3.61
C MET A 113 7.57 0.34 4.66
N GLN A 114 8.53 -0.51 4.31
CA GLN A 114 9.11 -1.49 5.22
C GLN A 114 10.19 -0.90 6.15
N THR A 115 10.86 0.18 5.76
CA THR A 115 11.93 0.79 6.56
C THR A 115 11.43 2.01 7.34
N GLU A 116 10.96 3.05 6.66
CA GLU A 116 10.62 4.32 7.29
C GLU A 116 9.33 4.26 8.12
N MET A 117 8.30 3.55 7.59
CA MET A 117 7.01 3.48 8.26
C MET A 117 7.04 2.70 9.58
N ARG A 118 8.05 1.84 9.78
CA ARG A 118 8.22 1.07 11.02
C ARG A 118 9.11 1.75 12.07
N GLN A 119 9.82 2.82 11.71
CA GLN A 119 10.81 3.43 12.61
C GLN A 119 10.21 4.27 13.73
N SER A 120 9.03 4.83 13.56
CA SER A 120 8.39 5.58 14.65
C SER A 120 6.86 5.56 14.59
N ALA A 121 6.23 5.52 15.77
CA ALA A 121 4.79 5.64 15.90
C ALA A 121 4.26 6.96 15.30
N LYS A 122 5.05 8.04 15.40
CA LYS A 122 4.71 9.33 14.81
C LYS A 122 4.63 9.24 13.28
N PHE A 123 5.60 8.59 12.63
CA PHE A 123 5.63 8.45 11.19
C PHE A 123 4.44 7.61 10.68
N ILE A 124 4.13 6.51 11.40
CA ILE A 124 2.94 5.70 11.11
C ILE A 124 1.68 6.56 11.21
N ALA A 125 1.51 7.30 12.31
CA ALA A 125 0.31 8.12 12.54
C ALA A 125 0.13 9.22 11.48
N GLU A 126 1.21 9.84 11.03
CA GLU A 126 1.16 10.96 10.08
C GLU A 126 0.94 10.52 8.63
N PHE A 127 1.46 9.37 8.22
CA PHE A 127 1.52 9.01 6.79
C PHE A 127 0.74 7.76 6.40
N SER A 128 0.57 6.77 7.29
CA SER A 128 0.02 5.47 6.87
C SER A 128 -1.12 4.93 7.71
N HIS A 129 -1.37 5.45 8.90
CA HIS A 129 -2.35 4.87 9.82
C HIS A 129 -3.74 4.69 9.19
N HIS A 130 -4.25 5.70 8.50
CA HIS A 130 -5.57 5.64 7.87
C HIS A 130 -5.64 4.61 6.73
N HIS A 131 -4.54 4.40 6.00
CA HIS A 131 -4.45 3.36 4.98
C HIS A 131 -4.46 1.97 5.58
N LEU A 132 -3.70 1.74 6.67
CA LEU A 132 -3.72 0.46 7.37
C LEU A 132 -5.12 0.16 7.91
N VAL A 133 -5.78 1.13 8.54
CA VAL A 133 -7.16 0.97 9.03
C VAL A 133 -8.11 0.63 7.88
N LYS A 134 -8.02 1.34 6.75
CA LYS A 134 -8.85 1.07 5.57
C LYS A 134 -8.59 -0.33 5.00
N TYR A 135 -7.32 -0.77 4.93
CA TYR A 135 -6.95 -2.11 4.48
C TYR A 135 -7.57 -3.19 5.37
N ILE A 136 -7.37 -3.08 6.69
CA ILE A 136 -7.91 -4.04 7.66
C ILE A 136 -9.44 -4.09 7.58
N GLN A 137 -10.12 -2.94 7.48
CA GLN A 137 -11.57 -2.89 7.33
C GLN A 137 -12.06 -3.57 6.05
N MET A 138 -11.38 -3.34 4.92
CA MET A 138 -11.71 -3.99 3.64
C MET A 138 -11.63 -5.53 3.75
N VAL A 139 -10.58 -6.07 4.36
CA VAL A 139 -10.45 -7.52 4.56
C VAL A 139 -11.54 -8.03 5.52
N ARG A 140 -11.79 -7.31 6.63
CA ARG A 140 -12.87 -7.65 7.58
C ARG A 140 -14.24 -7.73 6.93
N GLU A 141 -14.56 -6.83 6.02
CA GLU A 141 -15.85 -6.82 5.29
C GLU A 141 -16.01 -8.09 4.45
N VAL A 142 -14.96 -8.52 3.76
CA VAL A 142 -14.98 -9.78 3.00
C VAL A 142 -15.14 -10.99 3.91
N VAL A 143 -14.37 -11.05 5.01
CA VAL A 143 -14.47 -12.14 5.98
C VAL A 143 -15.86 -12.20 6.62
N ARG A 144 -16.40 -11.07 7.06
CA ARG A 144 -17.73 -10.98 7.67
C ARG A 144 -18.84 -11.45 6.72
N ARG A 145 -18.72 -11.08 5.45
CA ARG A 145 -19.66 -11.57 4.44
C ARG A 145 -19.56 -13.09 4.29
N GLY A 146 -18.37 -13.66 4.20
CA GLY A 146 -18.18 -15.12 4.16
C GLY A 146 -18.70 -15.83 5.40
N GLN A 147 -18.65 -15.20 6.58
CA GLN A 147 -19.27 -15.71 7.82
C GLN A 147 -20.81 -15.69 7.73
N GLN A 148 -21.39 -14.62 7.20
CA GLN A 148 -22.84 -14.51 7.00
C GLN A 148 -23.37 -15.51 5.98
N GLU A 149 -22.60 -15.80 4.93
CA GLU A 149 -22.90 -16.79 3.91
C GLU A 149 -22.65 -18.24 4.38
N GLY A 150 -22.13 -18.44 5.59
CA GLY A 150 -21.81 -19.75 6.16
C GLY A 150 -20.58 -20.44 5.56
N ILE A 151 -19.80 -19.71 4.75
CA ILE A 151 -18.56 -20.18 4.14
C ILE A 151 -17.43 -20.22 5.17
N PHE A 152 -17.33 -19.17 5.99
CA PHE A 152 -16.32 -19.06 7.04
C PHE A 152 -16.94 -19.32 8.42
N ARG A 153 -16.14 -19.89 9.30
CA ARG A 153 -16.54 -20.14 10.70
C ARG A 153 -16.77 -18.83 11.46
N GLN A 154 -17.77 -18.80 12.34
CA GLN A 154 -18.22 -17.59 13.04
C GLN A 154 -17.58 -17.42 14.43
N ASP A 155 -16.89 -18.42 14.92
CA ASP A 155 -16.23 -18.41 16.25
C ASP A 155 -14.85 -17.72 16.23
N ILE A 156 -14.37 -17.28 15.07
CA ILE A 156 -13.16 -16.47 14.92
C ILE A 156 -13.54 -15.04 14.55
N SER A 157 -12.95 -14.06 15.24
CA SER A 157 -13.16 -12.65 14.93
C SER A 157 -12.63 -12.30 13.51
N ASP A 158 -13.46 -11.60 12.74
CA ASP A 158 -13.08 -11.01 11.44
C ASP A 158 -11.82 -10.14 11.55
N GLY A 159 -11.66 -9.42 12.67
CA GLY A 159 -10.46 -8.62 12.93
C GLY A 159 -9.20 -9.46 13.13
N VAL A 160 -9.29 -10.60 13.82
CA VAL A 160 -8.13 -11.52 13.97
C VAL A 160 -7.71 -12.06 12.61
N VAL A 161 -8.66 -12.52 11.79
CA VAL A 161 -8.37 -13.02 10.44
C VAL A 161 -7.69 -11.95 9.58
N ALA A 162 -8.21 -10.73 9.60
CA ALA A 162 -7.65 -9.62 8.82
C ALA A 162 -6.21 -9.28 9.24
N HIS A 163 -5.91 -9.28 10.54
CA HIS A 163 -4.55 -9.02 11.03
C HIS A 163 -3.60 -10.20 10.75
N CYS A 164 -4.06 -11.44 10.85
CA CYS A 164 -3.26 -12.62 10.47
C CYS A 164 -2.90 -12.58 8.98
N MET A 165 -3.86 -12.28 8.11
CA MET A 165 -3.64 -12.15 6.68
C MET A 165 -2.66 -11.02 6.35
N PHE A 166 -2.90 -9.82 6.91
CA PHE A 166 -2.02 -8.68 6.73
C PHE A 166 -0.60 -8.99 7.20
N GLY A 167 -0.45 -9.51 8.42
CA GLY A 167 0.86 -9.80 9.00
C GLY A 167 1.65 -10.86 8.21
N ALA A 168 0.99 -11.90 7.71
CA ALA A 168 1.64 -12.91 6.88
C ALA A 168 2.17 -12.31 5.57
N ILE A 169 1.38 -11.50 4.88
CA ILE A 169 1.76 -10.87 3.61
C ILE A 169 2.86 -9.83 3.84
N ASP A 170 2.69 -8.97 4.84
CA ASP A 170 3.61 -7.89 5.16
C ASP A 170 4.98 -8.41 5.61
N GLU A 171 5.03 -9.55 6.34
CA GLU A 171 6.31 -10.20 6.69
C GLU A 171 7.01 -10.81 5.48
N LEU A 172 6.27 -11.39 4.53
CA LEU A 172 6.85 -11.89 3.29
C LEU A 172 7.44 -10.75 2.44
N LEU A 173 6.75 -9.60 2.37
CA LEU A 173 7.26 -8.40 1.72
C LEU A 173 8.51 -7.88 2.43
N SER A 174 8.49 -7.78 3.75
CA SER A 174 9.61 -7.36 4.58
C SER A 174 10.83 -8.24 4.33
N SER A 175 10.64 -9.56 4.39
CA SER A 175 11.69 -10.52 4.10
C SER A 175 12.28 -10.35 2.69
N ALA A 176 11.44 -10.15 1.67
CA ALA A 176 11.89 -9.93 0.30
C ALA A 176 12.68 -8.62 0.15
N VAL A 177 12.24 -7.54 0.80
CA VAL A 177 12.95 -6.25 0.79
C VAL A 177 14.34 -6.38 1.42
N PHE A 178 14.45 -7.02 2.60
CA PHE A 178 15.71 -7.09 3.34
C PHE A 178 16.68 -8.15 2.82
N THR A 179 16.18 -9.26 2.29
CA THR A 179 17.03 -10.34 1.79
C THR A 179 17.29 -10.29 0.29
N GLY A 180 16.52 -9.50 -0.45
CA GLY A 180 16.53 -9.48 -1.91
C GLY A 180 15.99 -10.78 -2.55
N ARG A 181 15.36 -11.66 -1.77
CA ARG A 181 14.83 -12.93 -2.26
C ARG A 181 13.61 -12.71 -3.14
N ALA A 182 13.69 -13.18 -4.38
CA ALA A 182 12.56 -13.13 -5.30
C ALA A 182 11.47 -14.14 -4.91
N TYR A 183 10.22 -13.78 -5.16
CA TYR A 183 9.05 -14.66 -5.05
C TYR A 183 8.07 -14.37 -6.20
N ASP A 184 7.24 -15.34 -6.52
CA ASP A 184 6.12 -15.15 -7.45
C ASP A 184 4.88 -14.70 -6.66
N PRO A 185 4.36 -13.45 -6.84
CA PRO A 185 3.27 -12.91 -6.06
C PRO A 185 2.01 -13.76 -6.09
N ARG A 186 1.66 -14.28 -7.26
CA ARG A 186 0.44 -15.07 -7.45
C ARG A 186 0.53 -16.43 -6.73
N SER A 187 1.64 -17.14 -6.91
CA SER A 187 1.87 -18.42 -6.23
C SER A 187 1.95 -18.24 -4.72
N THR A 188 2.65 -17.19 -4.27
CA THR A 188 2.78 -16.89 -2.83
C THR A 188 1.45 -16.51 -2.22
N ALA A 189 0.63 -15.68 -2.90
CA ALA A 189 -0.71 -15.34 -2.44
C ALA A 189 -1.57 -16.58 -2.21
N ARG A 190 -1.57 -17.51 -3.17
CA ARG A 190 -2.31 -18.78 -3.04
C ARG A 190 -1.87 -19.58 -1.83
N GLN A 191 -0.56 -19.71 -1.60
CA GLN A 191 -0.05 -20.46 -0.46
C GLN A 191 -0.43 -19.80 0.87
N VAL A 192 -0.33 -18.47 0.98
CA VAL A 192 -0.78 -17.71 2.17
C VAL A 192 -2.28 -17.92 2.38
N MET A 193 -3.06 -17.81 1.32
CA MET A 193 -4.50 -17.99 1.42
C MET A 193 -4.92 -19.43 1.71
N ASP A 194 -4.18 -20.41 1.21
CA ASP A 194 -4.41 -21.82 1.59
C ASP A 194 -4.27 -22.01 3.11
N VAL A 195 -3.23 -21.46 3.72
CA VAL A 195 -3.03 -21.51 5.17
C VAL A 195 -4.13 -20.77 5.93
N VAL A 196 -4.50 -19.57 5.49
CA VAL A 196 -5.53 -18.75 6.16
C VAL A 196 -6.91 -19.40 6.02
N LEU A 197 -7.29 -19.79 4.82
CA LEU A 197 -8.64 -20.34 4.53
C LEU A 197 -8.84 -21.69 5.21
N ASN A 198 -7.87 -22.58 5.22
CA ASN A 198 -7.96 -23.85 5.96
C ASN A 198 -8.14 -23.67 7.48
N GLY A 199 -7.71 -22.52 8.02
CA GLY A 199 -7.94 -22.14 9.40
C GLY A 199 -9.32 -21.56 9.69
N ILE A 200 -9.97 -20.93 8.70
CA ILE A 200 -11.24 -20.20 8.89
C ILE A 200 -12.44 -20.83 8.18
N GLU A 201 -12.23 -21.78 7.27
CA GLU A 201 -13.34 -22.49 6.63
C GLU A 201 -14.09 -23.35 7.63
N ARG A 202 -15.42 -23.40 7.48
CA ARG A 202 -16.25 -24.29 8.27
C ARG A 202 -15.97 -25.73 7.85
N LYS A 203 -15.45 -26.54 8.78
CA LYS A 203 -15.37 -27.99 8.55
C LYS A 203 -16.77 -28.57 8.66
N THR A 204 -17.24 -29.20 7.59
CA THR A 204 -18.49 -29.95 7.54
C THR A 204 -18.42 -31.22 8.40
#